data_f2df0e25a6d22e8c643409f45b93b14d
#
_entry.id   f2df0e25a6d22e8c643409f45b93b14d
#
_cell.length_a   1.000
_cell.length_b   1.000
_cell.length_c   1.000
_cell.angle_alpha   90.00
_cell.angle_beta   90.00
_cell.angle_gamma   90.00
#
_symmetry.space_group_name_H-M   'P 1'
#
loop_
_entity.id
_entity.type
_entity.pdbx_description
1 polymer ?
#
loop_
_entity_poly.entity_id
_entity_poly.type
_entity_poly.pdbx_seq_one_letter_code
_entity_poly.pdbx_strand_id
1 'polypeptide(L)'
;MKKNILQAVSGIGLIVLLGSCSKDKVKPAVSNTPITLGLYEYGVDSGKRAFLPVTKIGSQTVNYFSVFDTGSSGMTIDAHGIIPASMITSTGIQFTGDSTVVNGITIKAGQYTISYGNKTGLTREYGYLAYAPITIGNSNGSTSATRVPIFLYYKVVDVTSGTTITVDHSLDIFGVGPGSSYVNSAIVSPLVYFSNASLINGFKLAVLPKSQFSSTGTYVSGLLTIGLTSADVTSNGFIMHPLTYNGVGGYSPNIPSTVTYNGQSVSTNVLFDSGTPLISTIENTLAVNSTGQLPASTQVTITTNMGFTYTYTTTSTSNLTQVENPNNTGDYRTIFGIDFFMNNEYLTDYANHQIGLKNN
;
A
#
# COMPACT_ATOMS: atom_id res chain seq x y z
N MET A 1 6.10 89.78 -48.50
CA MET A 1 7.55 89.52 -48.76
C MET A 1 8.05 88.36 -47.89
N LYS A 2 8.84 87.52 -48.51
CA LYS A 2 9.63 86.39 -48.03
C LYS A 2 8.89 85.03 -47.92
N LYS A 3 9.29 84.23 -48.84
CA LYS A 3 9.13 82.77 -49.00
C LYS A 3 9.79 82.04 -47.90
N ASN A 4 9.19 80.96 -47.45
CA ASN A 4 9.92 79.90 -46.73
C ASN A 4 9.67 78.54 -47.39
N ILE A 5 10.74 77.91 -47.66
CA ILE A 5 10.94 76.67 -48.38
C ILE A 5 10.62 75.48 -47.44
N LEU A 6 9.81 74.56 -47.94
CA LEU A 6 9.47 73.31 -47.31
C LEU A 6 10.59 72.28 -47.60
N GLN A 7 11.28 71.76 -46.55
CA GLN A 7 12.14 70.61 -46.69
C GLN A 7 11.42 69.37 -46.12
N ALA A 8 11.16 68.42 -47.00
CA ALA A 8 10.65 67.14 -46.66
C ALA A 8 11.82 66.22 -46.16
N VAL A 9 11.75 65.75 -44.98
CA VAL A 9 12.65 64.68 -44.46
C VAL A 9 11.89 63.35 -44.47
N SER A 10 12.35 62.47 -45.38
CA SER A 10 11.88 61.11 -45.54
C SER A 10 12.44 60.23 -44.39
N GLY A 11 11.64 59.87 -43.45
CA GLY A 11 12.00 58.93 -42.36
C GLY A 11 11.62 57.50 -42.74
N ILE A 12 12.62 56.67 -43.02
CA ILE A 12 12.44 55.23 -43.24
C ILE A 12 12.25 54.59 -41.87
N GLY A 13 11.02 54.20 -41.53
CA GLY A 13 10.70 53.44 -40.36
C GLY A 13 11.08 51.98 -40.54
N LEU A 14 12.12 51.56 -39.82
CA LEU A 14 12.52 50.17 -39.75
C LEU A 14 11.54 49.45 -38.80
N ILE A 15 10.59 48.68 -39.35
CA ILE A 15 9.71 47.81 -38.57
C ILE A 15 10.48 46.56 -38.17
N VAL A 16 10.96 46.52 -36.93
CA VAL A 16 11.49 45.29 -36.30
C VAL A 16 10.32 44.41 -35.90
N LEU A 17 10.03 43.39 -36.71
CA LEU A 17 9.13 42.30 -36.35
C LEU A 17 9.82 41.46 -35.27
N LEU A 18 9.53 41.74 -34.02
CA LEU A 18 9.82 40.84 -32.90
C LEU A 18 8.90 39.64 -33.05
N GLY A 19 9.37 38.60 -33.73
CA GLY A 19 8.76 37.29 -33.75
C GLY A 19 8.86 36.71 -32.32
N SER A 20 7.78 36.89 -31.54
CA SER A 20 7.58 36.17 -30.29
C SER A 20 7.40 34.68 -30.61
N CYS A 21 8.48 33.91 -30.60
CA CYS A 21 8.38 32.46 -30.50
C CYS A 21 7.80 32.15 -29.12
N SER A 22 6.48 32.06 -29.02
CA SER A 22 5.84 31.33 -27.94
C SER A 22 6.29 29.89 -28.08
N LYS A 23 7.24 29.45 -27.22
CA LYS A 23 7.47 28.04 -27.01
C LYS A 23 6.20 27.53 -26.35
N ASP A 24 5.28 27.02 -27.16
CA ASP A 24 4.21 26.16 -26.65
C ASP A 24 4.89 25.09 -25.78
N LYS A 25 4.71 25.21 -24.47
CA LYS A 25 5.08 24.13 -23.56
C LYS A 25 4.20 22.95 -23.96
N VAL A 26 4.75 22.06 -24.75
CA VAL A 26 4.12 20.79 -25.08
C VAL A 26 3.80 20.17 -23.72
N LYS A 27 2.52 20.17 -23.36
CA LYS A 27 2.04 19.48 -22.16
C LYS A 27 2.50 18.04 -22.31
N PRO A 28 3.25 17.46 -21.35
CA PRO A 28 3.69 16.08 -21.46
C PRO A 28 2.49 15.23 -21.83
N ALA A 29 2.61 14.40 -22.85
CA ALA A 29 1.55 13.47 -23.21
C ALA A 29 1.24 12.63 -21.97
N VAL A 30 0.00 12.67 -21.53
CA VAL A 30 -0.47 11.84 -20.40
C VAL A 30 -0.34 10.40 -20.87
N SER A 31 0.55 9.63 -20.26
CA SER A 31 0.73 8.21 -20.60
C SER A 31 -0.55 7.44 -20.25
N ASN A 32 -1.17 6.80 -21.24
CA ASN A 32 -2.32 5.93 -21.03
C ASN A 32 -1.89 4.49 -20.65
N THR A 33 -0.62 4.32 -20.32
CA THR A 33 -0.03 3.02 -19.99
C THR A 33 0.08 2.85 -18.49
N PRO A 34 -0.37 1.74 -17.93
CA PRO A 34 -0.14 1.41 -16.52
C PRO A 34 1.35 1.40 -16.17
N ILE A 35 1.67 1.75 -14.93
CA ILE A 35 3.04 1.71 -14.41
C ILE A 35 3.28 0.31 -13.86
N THR A 36 4.32 -0.36 -14.33
CA THR A 36 4.68 -1.69 -13.85
C THR A 36 5.97 -1.64 -13.05
N LEU A 37 5.93 -2.16 -11.82
CA LEU A 37 7.05 -2.25 -10.90
C LEU A 37 7.29 -3.69 -10.47
N GLY A 38 8.45 -3.97 -9.88
CA GLY A 38 8.73 -5.23 -9.20
C GLY A 38 8.68 -5.07 -7.69
N LEU A 39 8.63 -6.20 -7.02
CA LEU A 39 8.74 -6.33 -5.57
C LEU A 39 9.96 -7.17 -5.20
N TYR A 40 10.44 -7.02 -3.98
CA TYR A 40 11.41 -7.95 -3.39
C TYR A 40 10.67 -9.04 -2.63
N GLU A 41 10.90 -10.29 -3.00
CA GLU A 41 10.39 -11.45 -2.30
C GLU A 41 11.44 -11.94 -1.31
N TYR A 42 11.16 -11.74 -0.03
CA TYR A 42 12.08 -12.05 1.06
C TYR A 42 11.49 -13.08 2.00
N GLY A 43 12.36 -13.91 2.56
CA GLY A 43 12.03 -14.91 3.56
C GLY A 43 11.99 -16.33 3.00
N VAL A 44 12.11 -17.27 3.91
CA VAL A 44 12.00 -18.70 3.65
C VAL A 44 10.96 -19.29 4.57
N ASP A 45 10.37 -20.40 4.17
CA ASP A 45 9.35 -21.10 4.97
C ASP A 45 8.21 -20.15 5.42
N SER A 46 8.09 -19.97 6.71
CA SER A 46 7.00 -19.20 7.34
C SER A 46 7.24 -17.70 7.44
N GLY A 47 8.44 -17.21 7.09
CA GLY A 47 8.80 -15.80 7.23
C GLY A 47 8.70 -14.98 5.94
N LYS A 48 7.92 -15.43 4.94
CA LYS A 48 7.82 -14.77 3.64
C LYS A 48 7.13 -13.42 3.70
N ARG A 49 7.67 -12.46 2.94
CA ARG A 49 7.09 -11.13 2.74
C ARG A 49 7.42 -10.60 1.35
N ALA A 50 6.54 -9.79 0.81
CA ALA A 50 6.80 -8.98 -0.37
C ALA A 50 7.05 -7.52 0.05
N PHE A 51 8.13 -6.92 -0.46
CA PHE A 51 8.51 -5.55 -0.14
C PHE A 51 8.53 -4.68 -1.37
N LEU A 52 8.02 -3.46 -1.23
CA LEU A 52 8.13 -2.41 -2.22
C LEU A 52 9.33 -1.53 -1.88
N PRO A 53 10.30 -1.33 -2.82
CA PRO A 53 11.39 -0.40 -2.60
C PRO A 53 10.88 1.05 -2.57
N VAL A 54 11.36 1.81 -1.59
CA VAL A 54 11.15 3.26 -1.45
C VAL A 54 12.49 3.92 -1.59
N THR A 55 12.67 4.75 -2.63
CA THR A 55 13.98 5.33 -2.98
C THR A 55 14.09 6.82 -2.72
N LYS A 56 12.96 7.49 -2.44
CA LYS A 56 12.97 8.89 -2.03
C LYS A 56 11.78 9.22 -1.14
N ILE A 57 12.04 10.00 -0.07
CA ILE A 57 11.03 10.55 0.83
C ILE A 57 11.36 12.02 1.07
N GLY A 58 10.44 12.91 0.73
CA GLY A 58 10.74 14.34 0.76
C GLY A 58 11.88 14.69 -0.21
N SER A 59 12.93 15.32 0.32
CA SER A 59 14.17 15.60 -0.41
C SER A 59 15.26 14.53 -0.19
N GLN A 60 15.03 13.56 0.70
CA GLN A 60 16.00 12.53 1.06
C GLN A 60 15.98 11.38 0.07
N THR A 61 17.16 11.03 -0.47
CA THR A 61 17.34 9.75 -1.17
C THR A 61 17.56 8.67 -0.12
N VAL A 62 16.78 7.61 -0.18
CA VAL A 62 16.77 6.50 0.76
C VAL A 62 16.86 5.17 0.02
N ASN A 63 17.04 4.08 0.75
CA ASN A 63 16.98 2.72 0.21
C ASN A 63 16.22 1.84 1.22
N TYR A 64 14.92 2.10 1.36
CA TYR A 64 14.08 1.41 2.32
C TYR A 64 13.16 0.41 1.61
N PHE A 65 12.72 -0.57 2.37
CA PHE A 65 11.85 -1.64 1.91
C PHE A 65 10.62 -1.67 2.81
N SER A 66 9.49 -1.23 2.28
CA SER A 66 8.23 -1.27 3.03
C SER A 66 7.45 -2.54 2.68
N VAL A 67 6.86 -3.18 3.68
CA VAL A 67 6.01 -4.36 3.47
C VAL A 67 4.84 -3.97 2.57
N PHE A 68 4.66 -4.66 1.44
CA PHE A 68 3.51 -4.49 0.56
C PHE A 68 2.32 -5.19 1.18
N ASP A 69 1.37 -4.42 1.70
CA ASP A 69 0.32 -4.90 2.60
C ASP A 69 -1.08 -4.57 2.07
N THR A 70 -1.82 -5.60 1.63
CA THR A 70 -3.21 -5.47 1.19
C THR A 70 -4.21 -5.45 2.35
N GLY A 71 -3.78 -5.83 3.55
CA GLY A 71 -4.60 -5.89 4.76
C GLY A 71 -4.74 -4.56 5.49
N SER A 72 -3.85 -3.60 5.23
CA SER A 72 -3.91 -2.24 5.81
C SER A 72 -3.96 -1.15 4.75
N SER A 73 -4.31 0.07 5.17
CA SER A 73 -4.40 1.25 4.30
C SER A 73 -3.50 2.36 4.81
N GLY A 74 -2.67 2.89 3.91
CA GLY A 74 -1.75 3.98 4.20
C GLY A 74 -0.32 3.53 4.44
N MET A 75 0.59 4.44 4.20
CA MET A 75 2.02 4.20 4.41
C MET A 75 2.41 4.61 5.82
N THR A 76 3.08 3.71 6.55
CA THR A 76 3.79 4.04 7.79
C THR A 76 5.28 3.95 7.57
N ILE A 77 6.02 4.90 8.12
CA ILE A 77 7.47 4.97 7.91
C ILE A 77 8.18 5.54 9.14
N ASP A 78 9.34 4.97 9.46
CA ASP A 78 10.18 5.44 10.55
C ASP A 78 10.73 6.84 10.26
N ALA A 79 10.67 7.73 11.24
CA ALA A 79 11.22 9.09 11.14
C ALA A 79 12.75 9.12 11.21
N HIS A 80 13.39 8.11 11.78
CA HIS A 80 14.83 8.03 11.92
C HIS A 80 15.51 7.97 10.53
N GLY A 81 16.61 8.70 10.37
CA GLY A 81 17.29 8.79 9.07
C GLY A 81 16.59 9.67 8.03
N ILE A 82 15.32 10.04 8.23
CA ILE A 82 14.53 10.87 7.31
C ILE A 82 14.49 12.32 7.75
N ILE A 83 14.28 12.57 9.06
CA ILE A 83 14.35 13.90 9.67
C ILE A 83 15.55 14.00 10.63
N PRO A 84 15.99 15.21 11.01
CA PRO A 84 17.10 15.37 11.94
C PRO A 84 16.86 14.65 13.27
N ALA A 85 17.83 13.88 13.73
CA ALA A 85 17.75 13.14 15.00
C ALA A 85 17.46 14.05 16.20
N SER A 86 17.92 15.31 16.16
CA SER A 86 17.66 16.32 17.19
C SER A 86 16.17 16.70 17.34
N MET A 87 15.34 16.40 16.34
CA MET A 87 13.89 16.58 16.41
C MET A 87 13.17 15.38 17.04
N ILE A 88 13.80 14.21 17.11
CA ILE A 88 13.18 12.97 17.59
C ILE A 88 13.51 12.80 19.07
N THR A 89 12.48 12.67 19.90
CA THR A 89 12.62 12.38 21.34
C THR A 89 11.78 11.16 21.71
N SER A 90 11.95 10.68 22.93
CA SER A 90 11.13 9.55 23.47
C SER A 90 9.65 9.87 23.55
N THR A 91 9.28 11.15 23.51
CA THR A 91 7.90 11.63 23.66
C THR A 91 7.28 12.20 22.38
N GLY A 92 8.05 12.36 21.32
CA GLY A 92 7.54 12.86 20.04
C GLY A 92 8.57 13.53 19.15
N ILE A 93 8.08 14.00 18.00
CA ILE A 93 8.86 14.87 17.10
C ILE A 93 8.67 16.32 17.55
N GLN A 94 9.76 17.00 17.84
CA GLN A 94 9.78 18.35 18.42
C GLN A 94 9.72 19.42 17.33
N PHE A 95 8.71 20.25 17.38
CA PHE A 95 8.56 21.47 16.56
C PHE A 95 7.53 22.41 17.22
N THR A 96 7.42 23.63 16.72
CA THR A 96 6.46 24.64 17.20
C THR A 96 5.40 24.93 16.14
N GLY A 97 4.20 25.32 16.59
CA GLY A 97 3.06 25.64 15.71
C GLY A 97 2.29 24.40 15.22
N ASP A 98 1.37 24.61 14.28
CA ASP A 98 0.45 23.58 13.78
C ASP A 98 1.08 22.63 12.75
N SER A 99 2.24 23.00 12.22
CA SER A 99 3.01 22.15 11.30
C SER A 99 4.43 22.68 11.13
N THR A 100 5.31 21.79 10.68
CA THR A 100 6.67 22.14 10.26
C THR A 100 6.99 21.50 8.92
N VAL A 101 7.99 22.06 8.23
CA VAL A 101 8.53 21.45 7.01
C VAL A 101 10.02 21.17 7.23
N VAL A 102 10.39 19.92 7.09
CA VAL A 102 11.77 19.47 7.21
C VAL A 102 12.08 18.42 6.14
N ASN A 103 13.21 18.56 5.47
CA ASN A 103 13.61 17.66 4.37
C ASN A 103 12.50 17.47 3.29
N GLY A 104 11.70 18.51 3.01
CA GLY A 104 10.59 18.44 2.07
C GLY A 104 9.36 17.68 2.58
N ILE A 105 9.34 17.33 3.87
CA ILE A 105 8.23 16.64 4.54
C ILE A 105 7.48 17.66 5.38
N THR A 106 6.17 17.77 5.18
CA THR A 106 5.27 18.59 6.02
C THR A 106 4.73 17.71 7.14
N ILE A 107 5.14 17.94 8.38
CA ILE A 107 4.66 17.23 9.58
C ILE A 107 3.58 18.07 10.23
N LYS A 108 2.41 17.49 10.52
CA LYS A 108 1.28 18.16 11.17
C LYS A 108 1.33 17.94 12.67
N ALA A 109 0.90 18.95 13.44
CA ALA A 109 0.70 18.78 14.87
C ALA A 109 -0.41 17.74 15.16
N GLY A 110 -0.34 17.15 16.34
CA GLY A 110 -1.23 16.06 16.76
C GLY A 110 -0.56 14.69 16.60
N GLN A 111 -0.37 14.06 17.75
CA GLN A 111 0.20 12.72 17.83
C GLN A 111 -0.92 11.68 17.73
N TYR A 112 -0.64 10.60 17.01
CA TYR A 112 -1.54 9.47 16.82
C TYR A 112 -0.83 8.18 17.15
N THR A 113 -1.62 7.09 17.25
CA THR A 113 -1.09 5.73 17.39
C THR A 113 -1.75 4.79 16.41
N ILE A 114 -0.95 3.93 15.78
CA ILE A 114 -1.41 2.80 14.97
C ILE A 114 -0.99 1.51 15.68
N SER A 115 -1.83 0.49 15.63
CA SER A 115 -1.51 -0.82 16.21
C SER A 115 -1.66 -1.91 15.16
N TYR A 116 -0.73 -2.87 15.17
CA TYR A 116 -0.69 -4.03 14.30
C TYR A 116 -0.61 -5.31 15.13
N GLY A 117 -1.28 -6.35 14.65
CA GLY A 117 -1.36 -7.63 15.34
C GLY A 117 -2.68 -7.83 16.09
N ASN A 118 -2.71 -8.80 16.97
CA ASN A 118 -3.87 -9.18 17.79
C ASN A 118 -3.52 -9.17 19.28
N LYS A 119 -4.41 -9.68 20.12
CA LYS A 119 -4.22 -9.71 21.59
C LYS A 119 -2.96 -10.46 22.05
N THR A 120 -2.43 -11.38 21.24
CA THR A 120 -1.28 -12.22 21.61
C THR A 120 0.06 -11.66 21.14
N GLY A 121 0.04 -10.70 20.22
CA GLY A 121 1.24 -10.02 19.72
C GLY A 121 0.85 -8.71 19.07
N LEU A 122 0.80 -7.65 19.87
CA LEU A 122 0.39 -6.31 19.42
C LEU A 122 1.58 -5.36 19.48
N THR A 123 1.91 -4.77 18.34
CA THR A 123 2.83 -3.63 18.27
C THR A 123 2.05 -2.33 18.13
N ARG A 124 2.59 -1.25 18.69
CA ARG A 124 2.01 0.08 18.61
C ARG A 124 3.05 1.09 18.15
N GLU A 125 2.74 1.74 17.03
CA GLU A 125 3.50 2.85 16.49
C GLU A 125 2.96 4.17 17.02
N TYR A 126 3.85 5.10 17.38
CA TYR A 126 3.54 6.47 17.80
C TYR A 126 4.10 7.44 16.78
N GLY A 127 3.28 8.31 16.22
CA GLY A 127 3.71 9.17 15.14
C GLY A 127 2.76 10.31 14.83
N TYR A 128 2.94 10.88 13.67
CA TYR A 128 2.28 12.09 13.20
C TYR A 128 1.76 11.91 11.77
N LEU A 129 0.67 12.59 11.43
CA LEU A 129 0.32 12.77 10.03
C LEU A 129 1.39 13.65 9.36
N ALA A 130 1.95 13.17 8.27
CA ALA A 130 2.86 13.94 7.45
C ALA A 130 2.50 13.82 5.96
N TYR A 131 3.04 14.74 5.16
CA TYR A 131 2.88 14.75 3.71
C TYR A 131 4.25 14.89 3.07
N ALA A 132 4.56 14.03 2.12
CA ALA A 132 5.86 14.02 1.45
C ALA A 132 5.74 13.68 -0.04
N PRO A 133 6.64 14.18 -0.88
CA PRO A 133 6.93 13.52 -2.16
C PRO A 133 7.52 12.14 -1.87
N ILE A 134 7.04 11.12 -2.57
CA ILE A 134 7.52 9.75 -2.44
C ILE A 134 7.92 9.22 -3.81
N THR A 135 9.05 8.53 -3.88
CA THR A 135 9.44 7.72 -5.06
C THR A 135 9.51 6.26 -4.65
N ILE A 136 8.79 5.42 -5.38
CA ILE A 136 8.79 3.96 -5.24
C ILE A 136 9.39 3.29 -6.46
N GLY A 137 9.88 2.07 -6.27
CA GLY A 137 10.61 1.32 -7.31
C GLY A 137 12.12 1.47 -7.15
N ASN A 138 12.87 0.97 -8.13
CA ASN A 138 14.33 0.96 -8.14
C ASN A 138 14.89 1.30 -9.53
N SER A 139 16.15 0.95 -9.81
CA SER A 139 16.80 1.18 -11.11
C SER A 139 16.13 0.45 -12.29
N ASN A 140 15.33 -0.59 -12.04
CA ASN A 140 14.59 -1.33 -13.08
C ASN A 140 13.22 -0.69 -13.42
N GLY A 141 12.82 0.32 -12.68
CA GLY A 141 11.59 1.08 -12.88
C GLY A 141 11.19 1.78 -11.59
N SER A 142 10.80 3.04 -11.69
CA SER A 142 10.37 3.85 -10.57
C SER A 142 9.28 4.84 -10.96
N THR A 143 8.51 5.28 -9.99
CA THR A 143 7.51 6.34 -10.16
C THR A 143 7.44 7.21 -8.91
N SER A 144 6.96 8.44 -9.07
CA SER A 144 6.93 9.44 -8.00
C SER A 144 5.57 10.09 -7.89
N ALA A 145 5.17 10.38 -6.65
CA ALA A 145 4.03 11.21 -6.33
C ALA A 145 4.48 12.42 -5.49
N THR A 146 3.83 13.57 -5.68
CA THR A 146 4.34 14.85 -5.14
C THR A 146 3.88 15.14 -3.71
N ARG A 147 2.78 14.53 -3.26
CA ARG A 147 2.19 14.81 -1.94
C ARG A 147 1.38 13.61 -1.44
N VAL A 148 2.08 12.66 -0.87
CA VAL A 148 1.46 11.45 -0.29
C VAL A 148 1.27 11.68 1.21
N PRO A 149 0.07 11.49 1.78
CA PRO A 149 -0.12 11.44 3.21
C PRO A 149 0.47 10.15 3.77
N ILE A 150 1.26 10.28 4.83
CA ILE A 150 1.95 9.16 5.49
C ILE A 150 1.80 9.28 7.01
N PHE A 151 1.92 8.16 7.69
CA PHE A 151 2.11 8.12 9.12
C PHE A 151 3.62 8.06 9.42
N LEU A 152 4.17 9.17 9.88
CA LEU A 152 5.59 9.27 10.23
C LEU A 152 5.76 8.90 11.70
N TYR A 153 6.17 7.67 11.99
CA TYR A 153 6.33 7.21 13.36
C TYR A 153 7.76 7.46 13.88
N TYR A 154 7.88 7.68 15.19
CA TYR A 154 9.15 7.94 15.86
C TYR A 154 9.45 6.90 16.95
N LYS A 155 8.49 6.05 17.27
CA LYS A 155 8.60 5.04 18.30
C LYS A 155 7.66 3.88 18.03
N VAL A 156 8.14 2.67 18.29
CA VAL A 156 7.34 1.44 18.30
C VAL A 156 7.45 0.78 19.66
N VAL A 157 6.34 0.25 20.16
CA VAL A 157 6.27 -0.45 21.44
C VAL A 157 5.62 -1.81 21.23
N ASP A 158 6.23 -2.86 21.73
CA ASP A 158 5.57 -4.14 21.99
C ASP A 158 4.60 -3.93 23.15
N VAL A 159 3.31 -4.03 22.89
CA VAL A 159 2.28 -3.72 23.89
C VAL A 159 2.24 -4.78 24.98
N THR A 160 2.62 -6.03 24.67
CA THR A 160 2.61 -7.14 25.63
C THR A 160 3.70 -6.99 26.70
N SER A 161 4.91 -6.65 26.28
CA SER A 161 6.04 -6.44 27.17
C SER A 161 6.20 -5.00 27.68
N GLY A 162 5.55 -4.03 27.01
CA GLY A 162 5.76 -2.60 27.25
C GLY A 162 7.11 -2.09 26.76
N THR A 163 7.87 -2.90 26.02
CA THR A 163 9.24 -2.58 25.59
C THR A 163 9.23 -1.76 24.31
N THR A 164 10.04 -0.68 24.26
CA THR A 164 10.31 0.04 23.01
C THR A 164 11.19 -0.81 22.11
N ILE A 165 10.78 -0.97 20.85
CA ILE A 165 11.49 -1.74 19.84
C ILE A 165 12.28 -0.76 18.97
N THR A 166 13.56 -1.06 18.75
CA THR A 166 14.36 -0.38 17.71
C THR A 166 14.11 -1.08 16.39
N VAL A 167 13.56 -0.38 15.42
CA VAL A 167 13.05 -0.99 14.17
C VAL A 167 13.90 -0.69 12.95
N ASP A 168 14.57 0.45 12.88
CA ASP A 168 15.43 0.85 11.76
C ASP A 168 14.79 0.50 10.39
N HIS A 169 13.58 1.03 10.17
CA HIS A 169 12.76 0.81 8.97
C HIS A 169 12.26 -0.64 8.75
N SER A 170 12.53 -1.59 9.64
CA SER A 170 12.13 -2.99 9.46
C SER A 170 10.61 -3.24 9.62
N LEU A 171 9.88 -2.27 10.16
CA LEU A 171 8.43 -2.30 10.33
C LEU A 171 7.69 -1.30 9.43
N ASP A 172 8.39 -0.70 8.47
CA ASP A 172 7.73 0.19 7.50
C ASP A 172 6.71 -0.57 6.66
N ILE A 173 5.50 -0.01 6.55
CA ILE A 173 4.38 -0.63 5.83
C ILE A 173 3.95 0.27 4.68
N PHE A 174 3.73 -0.33 3.53
CA PHE A 174 3.09 0.26 2.38
C PHE A 174 1.71 -0.36 2.21
N GLY A 175 0.75 0.14 3.01
CA GLY A 175 -0.61 -0.38 3.07
C GLY A 175 -1.42 0.04 1.85
N VAL A 176 -1.86 -0.94 1.06
CA VAL A 176 -2.57 -0.75 -0.21
C VAL A 176 -4.05 -1.14 -0.15
N GLY A 177 -4.58 -1.38 1.04
CA GLY A 177 -6.00 -1.65 1.23
C GLY A 177 -6.90 -0.50 0.76
N PRO A 178 -8.18 -0.78 0.45
CA PRO A 178 -9.11 0.17 -0.18
C PRO A 178 -9.67 1.23 0.77
N GLY A 179 -9.44 1.09 2.07
CA GLY A 179 -9.94 2.00 3.09
C GLY A 179 -9.01 3.19 3.36
N SER A 180 -9.20 3.75 4.53
CA SER A 180 -8.32 4.75 5.12
C SER A 180 -7.87 4.31 6.51
N SER A 181 -6.80 4.91 7.02
CA SER A 181 -6.35 4.65 8.38
C SER A 181 -7.41 5.09 9.39
N TYR A 182 -7.63 4.27 10.42
CA TYR A 182 -8.54 4.60 11.52
C TYR A 182 -8.10 5.81 12.35
N VAL A 183 -6.81 6.15 12.32
CA VAL A 183 -6.28 7.28 13.09
C VAL A 183 -6.43 8.61 12.37
N ASN A 184 -6.42 8.59 11.04
CA ASN A 184 -6.62 9.79 10.22
C ASN A 184 -7.08 9.40 8.82
N SER A 185 -8.28 9.84 8.44
CA SER A 185 -8.89 9.52 7.14
C SER A 185 -8.14 10.10 5.92
N ALA A 186 -7.21 11.04 6.12
CA ALA A 186 -6.33 11.49 5.04
C ALA A 186 -5.29 10.43 4.64
N ILE A 187 -4.96 9.50 5.53
CA ILE A 187 -4.02 8.41 5.27
C ILE A 187 -4.78 7.27 4.58
N VAL A 188 -4.69 7.24 3.27
CA VAL A 188 -5.25 6.20 2.38
C VAL A 188 -4.11 5.48 1.66
N SER A 189 -4.44 4.44 0.89
CA SER A 189 -3.44 3.77 0.06
C SER A 189 -2.57 4.77 -0.71
N PRO A 190 -1.23 4.72 -0.59
CA PRO A 190 -0.36 5.61 -1.35
C PRO A 190 -0.53 5.47 -2.86
N LEU A 191 -0.90 4.28 -3.35
CA LEU A 191 -1.07 4.01 -4.79
C LEU A 191 -2.09 4.92 -5.47
N VAL A 192 -3.05 5.47 -4.72
CA VAL A 192 -4.02 6.46 -5.21
C VAL A 192 -3.32 7.71 -5.80
N TYR A 193 -2.14 8.06 -5.27
CA TYR A 193 -1.39 9.26 -5.67
C TYR A 193 -0.43 9.02 -6.83
N PHE A 194 -0.16 7.75 -7.20
CA PHE A 194 0.71 7.38 -8.32
C PHE A 194 -0.06 7.10 -9.60
N SER A 195 -1.37 7.01 -9.52
CA SER A 195 -2.24 6.68 -10.63
C SER A 195 -2.31 7.84 -11.66
N ASN A 196 -2.42 7.47 -12.93
CA ASN A 196 -2.62 8.39 -14.03
C ASN A 196 -4.12 8.66 -14.24
N ALA A 197 -4.49 9.93 -14.45
CA ALA A 197 -5.89 10.37 -14.59
C ALA A 197 -6.65 9.73 -15.78
N SER A 198 -5.95 9.13 -16.74
CA SER A 198 -6.56 8.41 -17.88
C SER A 198 -6.83 6.94 -17.64
N LEU A 199 -6.41 6.40 -16.50
CA LEU A 199 -6.60 5.02 -16.10
C LEU A 199 -7.58 4.94 -14.92
N ILE A 200 -8.17 3.78 -14.71
CA ILE A 200 -8.94 3.50 -13.50
C ILE A 200 -7.97 3.48 -12.33
N ASN A 201 -8.27 4.27 -11.29
CA ASN A 201 -7.43 4.33 -10.10
C ASN A 201 -7.50 3.00 -9.34
N GLY A 202 -6.38 2.29 -9.31
CA GLY A 202 -6.28 0.96 -8.72
C GLY A 202 -4.94 0.31 -9.03
N PHE A 203 -4.78 -0.93 -8.63
CA PHE A 203 -3.59 -1.73 -8.92
C PHE A 203 -3.93 -3.20 -9.13
N LYS A 204 -3.00 -3.91 -9.77
CA LYS A 204 -2.97 -5.38 -9.84
C LYS A 204 -1.68 -5.88 -9.21
N LEU A 205 -1.79 -6.97 -8.46
CA LEU A 205 -0.68 -7.80 -8.01
C LEU A 205 -0.74 -9.12 -8.78
N ALA A 206 0.30 -9.40 -9.55
CA ALA A 206 0.48 -10.69 -10.21
C ALA A 206 0.80 -11.77 -9.18
N VAL A 207 0.67 -13.02 -9.59
CA VAL A 207 1.06 -14.15 -8.73
C VAL A 207 2.51 -14.03 -8.30
N LEU A 208 2.75 -14.14 -7.00
CA LEU A 208 4.08 -14.12 -6.40
C LEU A 208 4.76 -15.49 -6.63
N PRO A 209 5.85 -15.57 -7.43
CA PRO A 209 6.45 -16.87 -7.73
C PRO A 209 7.18 -17.45 -6.51
N LYS A 210 6.62 -18.51 -5.94
CA LYS A 210 7.12 -19.17 -4.72
C LYS A 210 8.62 -19.46 -4.73
N SER A 211 9.19 -19.76 -5.92
CA SER A 211 10.61 -20.09 -6.10
C SER A 211 11.55 -18.88 -5.96
N GLN A 212 11.03 -17.66 -5.95
CA GLN A 212 11.82 -16.44 -5.86
C GLN A 212 12.00 -15.94 -4.42
N PHE A 213 11.22 -16.45 -3.48
CA PHE A 213 11.42 -16.13 -2.06
C PHE A 213 12.77 -16.67 -1.58
N SER A 214 13.57 -15.79 -1.00
CA SER A 214 14.91 -16.12 -0.53
C SER A 214 15.27 -15.39 0.76
N SER A 215 16.23 -15.92 1.52
CA SER A 215 16.70 -15.30 2.77
C SER A 215 17.42 -13.95 2.58
N THR A 216 17.85 -13.65 1.36
CA THR A 216 18.53 -12.39 1.00
C THR A 216 17.64 -11.41 0.26
N GLY A 217 16.42 -11.84 -0.11
CA GLY A 217 15.50 -11.08 -0.94
C GLY A 217 15.85 -11.15 -2.43
N THR A 218 14.86 -11.49 -3.25
CA THR A 218 14.98 -11.53 -4.72
C THR A 218 14.06 -10.48 -5.32
N TYR A 219 14.60 -9.59 -6.15
CA TYR A 219 13.77 -8.66 -6.92
C TYR A 219 13.11 -9.38 -8.09
N VAL A 220 11.78 -9.33 -8.12
CA VAL A 220 10.96 -9.89 -9.20
C VAL A 220 10.25 -8.75 -9.92
N SER A 221 10.58 -8.54 -11.19
CA SER A 221 9.95 -7.50 -12.01
C SER A 221 8.52 -7.87 -12.40
N GLY A 222 7.69 -6.85 -12.66
CA GLY A 222 6.37 -7.05 -13.26
C GLY A 222 5.28 -7.50 -12.29
N LEU A 223 5.53 -7.55 -11.00
CA LEU A 223 4.56 -8.02 -10.01
C LEU A 223 3.46 -7.00 -9.70
N LEU A 224 3.80 -5.72 -9.64
CA LEU A 224 2.88 -4.64 -9.30
C LEU A 224 2.57 -3.79 -10.53
N THR A 225 1.30 -3.69 -10.91
CA THR A 225 0.83 -2.77 -11.95
C THR A 225 -0.07 -1.71 -11.33
N ILE A 226 0.28 -0.44 -11.48
CA ILE A 226 -0.46 0.72 -10.95
C ILE A 226 -1.25 1.38 -12.09
N GLY A 227 -2.53 1.63 -11.86
CA GLY A 227 -3.49 2.04 -12.88
C GLY A 227 -4.08 0.84 -13.61
N LEU A 228 -5.40 0.78 -13.69
CA LEU A 228 -6.13 -0.32 -14.30
C LEU A 228 -6.71 0.12 -15.65
N THR A 229 -6.77 -0.82 -16.58
CA THR A 229 -7.51 -0.69 -17.83
C THR A 229 -8.95 -1.17 -17.66
N SER A 230 -9.85 -0.81 -18.58
CA SER A 230 -11.20 -1.35 -18.60
C SER A 230 -11.19 -2.90 -18.68
N ALA A 231 -10.25 -3.46 -19.45
CA ALA A 231 -10.12 -4.90 -19.60
C ALA A 231 -9.78 -5.60 -18.27
N ASP A 232 -9.01 -4.96 -17.39
CA ASP A 232 -8.65 -5.53 -16.09
C ASP A 232 -9.89 -5.80 -15.23
N VAL A 233 -10.87 -4.91 -15.27
CA VAL A 233 -12.08 -5.00 -14.43
C VAL A 233 -13.26 -5.71 -15.10
N THR A 234 -13.22 -5.95 -16.42
CA THR A 234 -14.38 -6.51 -17.16
C THR A 234 -14.11 -7.81 -17.88
N SER A 235 -12.88 -8.09 -18.33
CA SER A 235 -12.62 -9.20 -19.27
C SER A 235 -11.37 -10.03 -18.97
N ASN A 236 -10.48 -9.60 -18.08
CA ASN A 236 -9.25 -10.34 -17.77
C ASN A 236 -9.44 -11.48 -16.75
N GLY A 237 -10.69 -11.89 -16.49
CA GLY A 237 -11.02 -13.05 -15.67
C GLY A 237 -11.00 -12.83 -14.16
N PHE A 238 -10.91 -11.57 -13.72
CA PHE A 238 -11.10 -11.24 -12.30
C PHE A 238 -12.58 -11.36 -11.91
N ILE A 239 -12.85 -12.02 -10.80
CA ILE A 239 -14.15 -11.99 -10.13
C ILE A 239 -14.15 -10.80 -9.19
N MET A 240 -14.98 -9.81 -9.51
CA MET A 240 -15.02 -8.53 -8.80
C MET A 240 -15.98 -8.59 -7.60
N HIS A 241 -15.51 -8.06 -6.46
CA HIS A 241 -16.24 -8.06 -5.19
C HIS A 241 -16.48 -6.61 -4.77
N PRO A 242 -17.72 -6.11 -4.81
CA PRO A 242 -18.06 -4.79 -4.27
C PRO A 242 -17.76 -4.73 -2.76
N LEU A 243 -17.16 -3.62 -2.32
CA LEU A 243 -16.76 -3.43 -0.94
C LEU A 243 -17.83 -2.68 -0.15
N THR A 244 -17.93 -2.99 1.13
CA THR A 244 -18.84 -2.32 2.05
C THR A 244 -18.17 -1.08 2.65
N TYR A 245 -18.87 0.05 2.64
CA TYR A 245 -18.43 1.26 3.31
C TYR A 245 -18.75 1.19 4.82
N ASN A 246 -17.72 1.33 5.66
CA ASN A 246 -17.82 1.20 7.12
C ASN A 246 -17.87 2.56 7.87
N GLY A 247 -17.93 3.67 7.16
CA GLY A 247 -17.83 5.01 7.77
C GLY A 247 -16.39 5.33 8.17
N VAL A 248 -16.05 5.12 9.43
CA VAL A 248 -14.66 5.26 9.90
C VAL A 248 -13.80 4.16 9.28
N GLY A 249 -12.68 4.54 8.64
CA GLY A 249 -11.82 3.58 7.92
C GLY A 249 -12.22 3.35 6.45
N GLY A 250 -13.32 3.94 5.96
CA GLY A 250 -13.71 3.89 4.55
C GLY A 250 -14.24 2.53 4.11
N TYR A 251 -13.82 2.05 2.94
CA TYR A 251 -14.24 0.77 2.38
C TYR A 251 -13.46 -0.40 2.98
N SER A 252 -14.20 -1.41 3.43
CA SER A 252 -13.63 -2.60 4.06
C SER A 252 -13.01 -3.53 3.02
N PRO A 253 -11.78 -4.03 3.21
CA PRO A 253 -11.17 -5.06 2.37
C PRO A 253 -11.74 -6.47 2.61
N ASN A 254 -12.68 -6.61 3.54
CA ASN A 254 -13.22 -7.90 3.95
C ASN A 254 -14.29 -8.37 2.98
N ILE A 255 -14.16 -9.60 2.47
CA ILE A 255 -15.07 -10.20 1.48
C ILE A 255 -15.93 -11.28 2.16
N PRO A 256 -17.26 -11.16 2.16
CA PRO A 256 -18.14 -12.22 2.66
C PRO A 256 -17.88 -13.54 1.94
N SER A 257 -17.60 -14.59 2.70
CA SER A 257 -17.19 -15.89 2.15
C SER A 257 -17.63 -17.06 3.03
N THR A 258 -17.63 -18.25 2.46
CA THR A 258 -17.70 -19.51 3.18
C THR A 258 -16.34 -20.20 3.10
N VAL A 259 -15.80 -20.60 4.24
CA VAL A 259 -14.56 -21.38 4.34
C VAL A 259 -14.89 -22.78 4.81
N THR A 260 -14.46 -23.79 4.05
CA THR A 260 -14.69 -25.20 4.35
C THR A 260 -13.37 -25.89 4.66
N TYR A 261 -13.31 -26.63 5.75
CA TYR A 261 -12.18 -27.44 6.17
C TYR A 261 -12.65 -28.61 7.05
N ASN A 262 -12.04 -29.78 6.94
CA ASN A 262 -12.39 -30.97 7.74
C ASN A 262 -13.91 -31.28 7.78
N GLY A 263 -14.62 -31.07 6.66
CA GLY A 263 -16.07 -31.26 6.61
C GLY A 263 -16.91 -30.19 7.32
N GLN A 264 -16.29 -29.19 7.90
CA GLN A 264 -16.95 -28.03 8.50
C GLN A 264 -17.02 -26.87 7.51
N SER A 265 -18.07 -26.06 7.58
CA SER A 265 -18.23 -24.83 6.80
C SER A 265 -18.50 -23.66 7.74
N VAL A 266 -17.77 -22.58 7.57
CA VAL A 266 -17.87 -21.35 8.35
C VAL A 266 -18.15 -20.18 7.43
N SER A 267 -19.25 -19.47 7.68
CA SER A 267 -19.53 -18.18 7.01
C SER A 267 -18.79 -17.08 7.76
N THR A 268 -17.94 -16.35 7.06
CA THR A 268 -17.04 -15.37 7.66
C THR A 268 -16.72 -14.24 6.69
N ASN A 269 -16.11 -13.18 7.19
CA ASN A 269 -15.51 -12.13 6.36
C ASN A 269 -14.03 -12.44 6.16
N VAL A 270 -13.61 -12.62 4.92
CA VAL A 270 -12.24 -12.97 4.56
C VAL A 270 -11.46 -11.74 4.18
N LEU A 271 -10.30 -11.57 4.80
CA LEU A 271 -9.26 -10.62 4.43
C LEU A 271 -8.12 -11.39 3.73
N PHE A 272 -7.82 -11.01 2.49
CA PHE A 272 -6.62 -11.45 1.79
C PHE A 272 -5.50 -10.45 2.06
N ASP A 273 -4.54 -10.85 2.90
CA ASP A 273 -3.56 -9.97 3.51
C ASP A 273 -2.12 -10.37 3.16
N SER A 274 -1.52 -9.67 2.20
CA SER A 274 -0.11 -9.90 1.82
C SER A 274 0.89 -9.48 2.90
N GLY A 275 0.47 -8.69 3.89
CA GLY A 275 1.25 -8.33 5.07
C GLY A 275 1.32 -9.44 6.13
N THR A 276 0.44 -10.44 6.08
CA THR A 276 0.46 -11.59 7.00
C THR A 276 1.41 -12.68 6.48
N PRO A 277 2.57 -12.94 7.16
CA PRO A 277 3.66 -13.72 6.57
C PRO A 277 3.56 -15.22 6.79
N LEU A 278 2.89 -15.67 7.84
CA LEU A 278 3.09 -16.98 8.40
C LEU A 278 1.88 -17.90 8.24
N ILE A 279 0.87 -17.63 9.01
CA ILE A 279 -0.23 -18.55 9.24
C ILE A 279 -1.52 -17.85 8.88
N SER A 280 -2.26 -18.44 7.96
CA SER A 280 -3.65 -18.06 7.73
C SER A 280 -4.51 -18.44 8.94
N THR A 281 -5.45 -17.58 9.30
CA THR A 281 -6.33 -17.80 10.47
C THR A 281 -7.77 -17.89 10.01
N ILE A 282 -8.44 -18.97 10.36
CA ILE A 282 -9.88 -19.13 10.17
C ILE A 282 -10.56 -18.84 11.51
N GLU A 283 -11.35 -17.76 11.57
CA GLU A 283 -12.13 -17.42 12.75
C GLU A 283 -13.45 -18.21 12.74
N ASN A 284 -13.62 -19.07 13.77
CA ASN A 284 -14.79 -19.91 13.92
C ASN A 284 -15.33 -19.81 15.36
N THR A 285 -16.52 -19.23 15.53
CA THR A 285 -17.17 -19.08 16.85
C THR A 285 -17.50 -20.40 17.53
N LEU A 286 -17.52 -21.51 16.79
CA LEU A 286 -17.76 -22.85 17.31
C LEU A 286 -16.46 -23.57 17.71
N ALA A 287 -15.29 -22.98 17.48
CA ALA A 287 -14.03 -23.56 17.91
C ALA A 287 -13.96 -23.59 19.44
N VAL A 288 -13.77 -24.79 20.01
CA VAL A 288 -13.77 -24.99 21.47
C VAL A 288 -12.48 -24.49 22.10
N ASN A 289 -11.36 -24.61 21.40
CA ASN A 289 -10.06 -24.14 21.85
C ASN A 289 -9.53 -23.09 20.86
N SER A 290 -9.05 -21.98 21.38
CA SER A 290 -8.29 -21.01 20.58
C SER A 290 -6.98 -21.65 20.15
N THR A 291 -6.64 -21.51 18.87
CA THR A 291 -5.37 -21.92 18.26
C THR A 291 -5.17 -23.42 18.09
N GLY A 292 -5.80 -23.97 17.11
CA GLY A 292 -5.43 -25.29 16.58
C GLY A 292 -4.89 -25.14 15.16
N GLN A 293 -3.58 -25.36 14.97
CA GLN A 293 -3.05 -25.49 13.62
C GLN A 293 -3.67 -26.72 12.95
N LEU A 294 -4.20 -26.53 11.74
CA LEU A 294 -4.74 -27.63 10.96
C LEU A 294 -3.62 -28.63 10.61
N PRO A 295 -3.88 -29.94 10.75
CA PRO A 295 -2.91 -30.96 10.33
C PRO A 295 -2.49 -30.78 8.87
N ALA A 296 -1.27 -31.21 8.56
CA ALA A 296 -0.83 -31.33 7.15
C ALA A 296 -1.81 -32.24 6.38
N SER A 297 -1.95 -31.97 5.09
CA SER A 297 -2.92 -32.66 4.19
C SER A 297 -4.39 -32.30 4.44
N THR A 298 -4.68 -31.27 5.23
CA THR A 298 -6.04 -30.73 5.33
C THR A 298 -6.36 -29.90 4.10
N GLN A 299 -7.46 -30.22 3.42
CA GLN A 299 -7.98 -29.39 2.34
C GLN A 299 -8.79 -28.24 2.94
N VAL A 300 -8.52 -27.02 2.46
CA VAL A 300 -9.24 -25.79 2.78
C VAL A 300 -9.77 -25.19 1.51
N THR A 301 -11.07 -24.91 1.47
CA THR A 301 -11.75 -24.27 0.34
C THR A 301 -12.39 -22.97 0.78
N ILE A 302 -12.12 -21.91 0.04
CA ILE A 302 -12.73 -20.58 0.20
C ILE A 302 -13.68 -20.38 -0.97
N THR A 303 -14.92 -20.02 -0.68
CA THR A 303 -15.89 -19.61 -1.70
C THR A 303 -16.46 -18.26 -1.33
N THR A 304 -16.19 -17.24 -2.13
CA THR A 304 -16.71 -15.88 -1.88
C THR A 304 -18.17 -15.74 -2.32
N ASN A 305 -18.86 -14.73 -1.82
CA ASN A 305 -20.23 -14.41 -2.18
C ASN A 305 -20.44 -14.09 -3.68
N MET A 306 -19.35 -13.71 -4.40
CA MET A 306 -19.38 -13.45 -5.85
C MET A 306 -18.92 -14.66 -6.68
N GLY A 307 -18.66 -15.81 -6.05
CA GLY A 307 -18.36 -17.07 -6.73
C GLY A 307 -16.89 -17.33 -7.03
N PHE A 308 -15.95 -16.51 -6.54
CA PHE A 308 -14.54 -16.89 -6.57
C PHE A 308 -14.34 -18.08 -5.64
N THR A 309 -13.68 -19.13 -6.13
CA THR A 309 -13.38 -20.34 -5.34
C THR A 309 -11.89 -20.64 -5.44
N TYR A 310 -11.25 -20.83 -4.28
CA TYR A 310 -9.87 -21.23 -4.18
C TYR A 310 -9.72 -22.38 -3.18
N THR A 311 -9.02 -23.44 -3.58
CA THR A 311 -8.77 -24.61 -2.75
C THR A 311 -7.28 -24.85 -2.64
N TYR A 312 -6.81 -25.11 -1.42
CA TYR A 312 -5.43 -25.49 -1.16
C TYR A 312 -5.36 -26.62 -0.14
N THR A 313 -4.18 -27.21 0.00
CA THR A 313 -3.89 -28.25 0.99
C THR A 313 -2.80 -27.72 1.93
N THR A 314 -3.01 -27.85 3.22
CA THR A 314 -2.01 -27.52 4.25
C THR A 314 -0.82 -28.47 4.15
N THR A 315 0.38 -27.97 4.45
CA THR A 315 1.58 -28.80 4.60
C THR A 315 2.26 -28.47 5.93
N SER A 316 3.37 -29.12 6.23
CA SER A 316 4.16 -28.81 7.44
C SER A 316 4.94 -27.48 7.34
N THR A 317 5.08 -26.90 6.13
CA THR A 317 5.93 -25.72 5.89
C THR A 317 5.28 -24.63 5.04
N SER A 318 4.12 -24.91 4.42
CA SER A 318 3.41 -23.94 3.58
C SER A 318 1.90 -24.10 3.73
N ASN A 319 1.15 -23.05 3.37
CA ASN A 319 -0.29 -22.99 3.58
C ASN A 319 -0.66 -23.28 5.04
N LEU A 320 0.18 -22.86 5.97
CA LEU A 320 -0.08 -23.06 7.39
C LEU A 320 -1.37 -22.34 7.76
N THR A 321 -2.29 -23.07 8.39
CA THR A 321 -3.60 -22.53 8.70
C THR A 321 -3.96 -22.96 10.13
N GLN A 322 -4.46 -22.01 10.91
CA GLN A 322 -4.99 -22.25 12.25
C GLN A 322 -6.47 -21.90 12.31
N VAL A 323 -7.16 -22.49 13.28
CA VAL A 323 -8.56 -22.16 13.59
C VAL A 323 -8.59 -21.51 14.96
N GLU A 324 -9.19 -20.33 15.03
CA GLU A 324 -9.31 -19.57 16.28
C GLU A 324 -10.77 -19.24 16.56
N ASN A 325 -11.05 -18.99 17.86
CA ASN A 325 -12.36 -18.50 18.25
C ASN A 325 -12.27 -16.96 18.41
N PRO A 326 -13.05 -16.17 17.67
CA PRO A 326 -13.00 -14.72 17.71
C PRO A 326 -13.36 -14.13 19.08
N ASN A 327 -14.06 -14.86 19.93
CA ASN A 327 -14.30 -14.44 21.31
C ASN A 327 -13.01 -14.41 22.16
N ASN A 328 -11.98 -15.17 21.76
CA ASN A 328 -10.68 -15.20 22.41
C ASN A 328 -9.71 -14.20 21.77
N THR A 329 -9.66 -14.12 20.43
CA THR A 329 -8.75 -13.25 19.69
C THR A 329 -9.22 -11.80 19.66
N GLY A 330 -10.55 -11.58 19.67
CA GLY A 330 -11.17 -10.30 19.45
C GLY A 330 -11.14 -9.83 17.99
N ASP A 331 -10.65 -10.67 17.08
CA ASP A 331 -10.69 -10.45 15.65
C ASP A 331 -11.71 -11.40 15.02
N TYR A 332 -12.65 -10.86 14.25
CA TYR A 332 -13.70 -11.63 13.59
C TYR A 332 -13.39 -11.85 12.10
N ARG A 333 -12.21 -11.47 11.66
CA ARG A 333 -11.79 -11.63 10.26
C ARG A 333 -11.02 -12.93 10.08
N THR A 334 -11.45 -13.75 9.16
CA THR A 334 -10.61 -14.83 8.64
C THR A 334 -9.55 -14.21 7.74
N ILE A 335 -8.27 -14.50 7.98
CA ILE A 335 -7.14 -13.88 7.28
C ILE A 335 -6.40 -14.96 6.48
N PHE A 336 -6.29 -14.78 5.17
CA PHE A 336 -5.41 -15.56 4.31
C PHE A 336 -4.19 -14.72 3.94
N GLY A 337 -3.01 -15.21 4.38
CA GLY A 337 -1.75 -14.50 4.24
C GLY A 337 -1.08 -14.65 2.89
N ILE A 338 0.23 -14.42 2.87
CA ILE A 338 1.07 -14.33 1.66
C ILE A 338 0.96 -15.56 0.73
N ASP A 339 0.73 -16.76 1.28
CA ASP A 339 0.62 -17.99 0.49
C ASP A 339 -0.58 -17.97 -0.49
N PHE A 340 -1.64 -17.19 -0.21
CA PHE A 340 -2.74 -16.96 -1.15
C PHE A 340 -2.24 -16.31 -2.44
N PHE A 341 -1.40 -15.29 -2.32
CA PHE A 341 -0.87 -14.51 -3.45
C PHE A 341 0.17 -15.27 -4.28
N MET A 342 0.64 -16.43 -3.81
CA MET A 342 1.49 -17.32 -4.60
C MET A 342 0.72 -18.21 -5.58
N ASN A 343 -0.61 -18.17 -5.51
CA ASN A 343 -1.48 -19.00 -6.36
C ASN A 343 -2.55 -18.16 -7.08
N ASN A 344 -2.73 -16.92 -6.68
CA ASN A 344 -3.84 -16.08 -7.16
C ASN A 344 -3.35 -14.68 -7.49
N GLU A 345 -3.93 -14.09 -8.54
CA GLU A 345 -3.80 -12.67 -8.82
C GLU A 345 -4.80 -11.88 -7.96
N TYR A 346 -4.41 -10.67 -7.58
CA TYR A 346 -5.22 -9.76 -6.78
C TYR A 346 -5.30 -8.39 -7.44
N LEU A 347 -6.46 -7.74 -7.34
CA LEU A 347 -6.71 -6.43 -7.89
C LEU A 347 -7.50 -5.59 -6.88
N THR A 348 -7.15 -4.30 -6.74
CA THR A 348 -8.00 -3.32 -6.07
C THR A 348 -8.35 -2.20 -7.05
N ASP A 349 -9.63 -2.00 -7.25
CA ASP A 349 -10.21 -0.87 -7.96
C ASP A 349 -10.69 0.16 -6.94
N TYR A 350 -9.87 1.18 -6.70
CA TYR A 350 -10.22 2.25 -5.75
C TYR A 350 -11.34 3.14 -6.28
N ALA A 351 -11.44 3.30 -7.61
CA ALA A 351 -12.43 4.19 -8.22
C ALA A 351 -13.85 3.64 -8.07
N ASN A 352 -14.03 2.32 -8.19
CA ASN A 352 -15.33 1.65 -8.08
C ASN A 352 -15.50 0.86 -6.78
N HIS A 353 -14.52 0.96 -5.86
CA HIS A 353 -14.53 0.30 -4.56
C HIS A 353 -14.77 -1.21 -4.65
N GLN A 354 -13.88 -1.88 -5.39
CA GLN A 354 -13.96 -3.32 -5.62
C GLN A 354 -12.60 -4.00 -5.42
N ILE A 355 -12.64 -5.27 -5.02
CA ILE A 355 -11.50 -6.17 -5.06
C ILE A 355 -11.76 -7.24 -6.11
N GLY A 356 -10.81 -7.46 -7.00
CA GLY A 356 -10.80 -8.53 -7.98
C GLY A 356 -9.90 -9.68 -7.54
N LEU A 357 -10.41 -10.89 -7.60
CA LEU A 357 -9.67 -12.13 -7.32
C LEU A 357 -9.68 -13.00 -8.57
N LYS A 358 -8.52 -13.63 -8.87
CA LYS A 358 -8.39 -14.51 -10.04
C LYS A 358 -7.43 -15.65 -9.71
N ASN A 359 -7.87 -16.88 -9.98
CA ASN A 359 -7.00 -18.06 -9.94
C ASN A 359 -5.99 -18.00 -11.09
N ASN A 360 -4.78 -18.50 -10.84
CA ASN A 360 -3.74 -18.65 -11.86
C ASN A 360 -3.80 -20.05 -12.48
#